data_bd0b7a65a48e02a7afa19916c7070870
#
_entry.id   bd0b7a65a48e02a7afa19916c7070870
#
_cell.length_a   1.000
_cell.length_b   1.000
_cell.length_c   1.000
_cell.angle_alpha   90.00
_cell.angle_beta   90.00
_cell.angle_gamma   90.00
#
_symmetry.space_group_name_H-M   'P 1'
#
loop_
_entity.id
_entity.type
_entity.pdbx_description
1 polymer ?
#
loop_
_entity_poly.entity_id
_entity_poly.type
_entity_poly.pdbx_seq_one_letter_code
_entity_poly.pdbx_strand_id
1 'polypeptide(L)'
;MSRFEGQVVIVTGGALGIGGATARKFAKEGAKVLIADFNEEAATDNVELILSQGGIAAFSHTDVSKGEDVERMVQEAIRQFGGVDVLVQNAFSVIAGENHIHGSAVSVKEESWDYGMDVMLKALYLGAKHCIPHMQRKQFGNIVNIASVHSFLQEPKMLVYETAKAAVVGLTRQMAVDFGPDNIRVNAIAPGHIVTEGIQKVWEQNPTGLQFLENQYPLRKTGVPDDIADGIAFLCSDQASFITGHTLVIDGGLSIQLQEKFGIRQAVFARNQPDVQIPDADYQKEKNK
;
A
#
# COMPACT_ATOMS: atom_id res chain seq x y z
N MET A 1 4.67 27.02 6.59
CA MET A 1 5.79 26.07 6.46
C MET A 1 5.21 24.76 5.96
N SER A 2 5.89 24.11 5.04
CA SER A 2 5.51 22.79 4.56
C SER A 2 5.71 21.74 5.67
N ARG A 3 4.83 20.74 5.80
CA ARG A 3 4.87 19.76 6.91
C ARG A 3 6.15 18.90 6.93
N PHE A 4 6.77 18.69 5.76
CA PHE A 4 7.93 17.81 5.57
C PHE A 4 9.14 18.54 4.99
N GLU A 5 9.25 19.84 5.24
CA GLU A 5 10.32 20.68 4.69
C GLU A 5 11.71 20.08 4.97
N GLY A 6 12.43 19.74 3.88
CA GLY A 6 13.77 19.17 3.93
C GLY A 6 13.89 17.72 4.39
N GLN A 7 12.81 17.07 4.82
CA GLN A 7 12.83 15.64 5.18
C GLN A 7 13.06 14.78 3.94
N VAL A 8 13.74 13.65 4.15
CA VAL A 8 14.01 12.65 3.10
C VAL A 8 13.04 11.48 3.25
N VAL A 9 12.27 11.24 2.21
CA VAL A 9 11.23 10.22 2.15
C VAL A 9 11.56 9.18 1.09
N ILE A 10 11.55 7.90 1.45
CA ILE A 10 11.60 6.78 0.50
C ILE A 10 10.18 6.22 0.36
N VAL A 11 9.71 6.03 -0.87
CA VAL A 11 8.43 5.39 -1.18
C VAL A 11 8.68 4.19 -2.09
N THR A 12 8.47 2.97 -1.56
CA THR A 12 8.55 1.75 -2.37
C THR A 12 7.25 1.54 -3.15
N GLY A 13 7.36 1.09 -4.41
CA GLY A 13 6.20 1.06 -5.31
C GLY A 13 5.67 2.47 -5.59
N GLY A 14 6.59 3.45 -5.69
CA GLY A 14 6.27 4.88 -5.78
C GLY A 14 5.98 5.38 -7.20
N ALA A 15 5.98 4.52 -8.20
CA ALA A 15 5.71 4.91 -9.59
C ALA A 15 4.25 5.31 -9.82
N LEU A 16 3.30 4.49 -9.39
CA LEU A 16 1.87 4.61 -9.68
C LEU A 16 1.01 4.38 -8.43
N GLY A 17 -0.28 4.54 -8.59
CA GLY A 17 -1.28 4.23 -7.56
C GLY A 17 -1.06 4.95 -6.24
N ILE A 18 -1.25 4.23 -5.13
CA ILE A 18 -1.09 4.77 -3.77
C ILE A 18 0.33 5.30 -3.55
N GLY A 19 1.36 4.55 -3.98
CA GLY A 19 2.75 4.96 -3.83
C GLY A 19 3.06 6.22 -4.64
N GLY A 20 2.60 6.29 -5.89
CA GLY A 20 2.78 7.45 -6.75
C GLY A 20 2.12 8.71 -6.19
N ALA A 21 0.86 8.61 -5.72
CA ALA A 21 0.17 9.72 -5.05
C ALA A 21 0.88 10.13 -3.76
N THR A 22 1.39 9.16 -2.99
CA THR A 22 2.16 9.42 -1.77
C THR A 22 3.45 10.18 -2.07
N ALA A 23 4.19 9.79 -3.10
CA ALA A 23 5.40 10.48 -3.52
C ALA A 23 5.12 11.95 -3.89
N ARG A 24 4.09 12.18 -4.69
CA ARG A 24 3.64 13.53 -5.06
C ARG A 24 3.20 14.35 -3.84
N LYS A 25 2.46 13.73 -2.92
CA LYS A 25 2.00 14.38 -1.69
C LYS A 25 3.15 14.88 -0.83
N PHE A 26 4.12 14.02 -0.54
CA PHE A 26 5.29 14.40 0.26
C PHE A 26 6.13 15.48 -0.44
N ALA A 27 6.37 15.37 -1.73
CA ALA A 27 7.11 16.37 -2.49
C ALA A 27 6.42 17.75 -2.47
N LYS A 28 5.09 17.77 -2.66
CA LYS A 28 4.27 19.00 -2.56
C LYS A 28 4.36 19.65 -1.18
N GLU A 29 4.63 18.86 -0.15
CA GLU A 29 4.76 19.32 1.23
C GLU A 29 6.21 19.52 1.68
N GLY A 30 7.13 19.67 0.71
CA GLY A 30 8.51 20.11 0.93
C GLY A 30 9.54 19.00 1.17
N ALA A 31 9.13 17.72 1.08
CA ALA A 31 10.07 16.61 1.21
C ALA A 31 10.93 16.43 -0.04
N LYS A 32 12.11 15.82 0.16
CA LYS A 32 12.94 15.22 -0.90
C LYS A 32 12.55 13.74 -1.02
N VAL A 33 12.04 13.32 -2.16
CA VAL A 33 11.42 11.99 -2.31
C VAL A 33 12.29 11.09 -3.20
N LEU A 34 12.66 9.92 -2.69
CA LEU A 34 13.18 8.83 -3.50
C LEU A 34 12.04 7.87 -3.85
N ILE A 35 11.70 7.78 -5.12
CA ILE A 35 10.79 6.78 -5.66
C ILE A 35 11.57 5.51 -5.92
N ALA A 36 11.23 4.43 -5.22
CA ALA A 36 11.83 3.12 -5.39
C ALA A 36 10.82 2.18 -6.06
N ASP A 37 11.08 1.79 -7.30
CA ASP A 37 10.18 0.96 -8.09
C ASP A 37 10.97 0.09 -9.07
N PHE A 38 10.37 -1.00 -9.56
CA PHE A 38 10.95 -1.79 -10.63
C PHE A 38 10.49 -1.31 -12.02
N ASN A 39 9.40 -0.53 -12.10
CA ASN A 39 8.89 0.07 -13.33
C ASN A 39 9.56 1.42 -13.57
N GLU A 40 10.68 1.40 -14.29
CA GLU A 40 11.51 2.58 -14.54
C GLU A 40 10.78 3.67 -15.33
N GLU A 41 10.00 3.30 -16.33
CA GLU A 41 9.25 4.26 -17.17
C GLU A 41 8.25 5.05 -16.31
N ALA A 42 7.35 4.36 -15.63
CA ALA A 42 6.33 5.03 -14.81
C ALA A 42 6.93 5.80 -13.62
N ALA A 43 8.05 5.30 -13.04
CA ALA A 43 8.74 5.99 -11.97
C ALA A 43 9.40 7.28 -12.46
N THR A 44 10.00 7.26 -13.64
CA THR A 44 10.60 8.44 -14.29
C THR A 44 9.53 9.49 -14.58
N ASP A 45 8.40 9.09 -15.16
CA ASP A 45 7.27 9.99 -15.41
C ASP A 45 6.77 10.67 -14.13
N ASN A 46 6.66 9.92 -13.03
CA ASN A 46 6.24 10.48 -11.75
C ASN A 46 7.29 11.43 -11.15
N VAL A 47 8.59 11.13 -11.31
CA VAL A 47 9.67 12.06 -10.93
C VAL A 47 9.59 13.35 -11.73
N GLU A 48 9.45 13.26 -13.06
CA GLU A 48 9.33 14.44 -13.93
C GLU A 48 8.11 15.29 -13.57
N LEU A 49 6.98 14.64 -13.27
CA LEU A 49 5.78 15.35 -12.81
C LEU A 49 6.05 16.11 -11.50
N ILE A 50 6.72 15.49 -10.53
CA ILE A 50 7.08 16.15 -9.26
C ILE A 50 8.03 17.35 -9.51
N LEU A 51 9.06 17.15 -10.33
CA LEU A 51 10.02 18.22 -10.66
C LEU A 51 9.35 19.39 -11.38
N SER A 52 8.43 19.10 -12.32
CA SER A 52 7.69 20.14 -13.05
C SER A 52 6.80 21.01 -12.14
N GLN A 53 6.40 20.48 -10.98
CA GLN A 53 5.62 21.17 -9.95
C GLN A 53 6.50 21.88 -8.90
N GLY A 54 7.82 21.90 -9.10
CA GLY A 54 8.79 22.53 -8.20
C GLY A 54 9.17 21.70 -6.97
N GLY A 55 8.78 20.41 -6.92
CA GLY A 55 9.20 19.48 -5.89
C GLY A 55 10.60 18.92 -6.13
N ILE A 56 11.07 18.07 -5.20
CA ILE A 56 12.39 17.41 -5.29
C ILE A 56 12.14 15.89 -5.26
N ALA A 57 12.49 15.19 -6.33
CA ALA A 57 12.40 13.74 -6.40
C ALA A 57 13.55 13.14 -7.21
N ALA A 58 13.82 11.86 -6.94
CA ALA A 58 14.71 11.02 -7.72
C ALA A 58 14.14 9.59 -7.78
N PHE A 59 14.63 8.81 -8.72
CA PHE A 59 14.26 7.41 -8.91
C PHE A 59 15.42 6.47 -8.54
N SER A 60 15.06 5.32 -7.97
CA SER A 60 15.97 4.18 -7.77
C SER A 60 15.28 2.90 -8.26
N HIS A 61 15.86 2.25 -9.25
CA HIS A 61 15.38 0.93 -9.70
C HIS A 61 15.54 -0.09 -8.56
N THR A 62 14.44 -0.65 -8.09
CA THR A 62 14.42 -1.47 -6.87
C THR A 62 13.42 -2.61 -7.01
N ASP A 63 13.91 -3.85 -6.97
CA ASP A 63 13.12 -5.03 -6.70
C ASP A 63 13.15 -5.29 -5.19
N VAL A 64 12.05 -4.97 -4.51
CA VAL A 64 11.97 -5.06 -3.04
C VAL A 64 12.10 -6.49 -2.49
N SER A 65 11.94 -7.53 -3.34
CA SER A 65 12.18 -8.92 -2.97
C SER A 65 13.67 -9.23 -2.76
N LYS A 66 14.56 -8.38 -3.29
CA LYS A 66 16.02 -8.54 -3.26
C LYS A 66 16.67 -7.63 -2.22
N GLY A 67 17.31 -8.23 -1.22
CA GLY A 67 17.96 -7.47 -0.14
C GLY A 67 19.02 -6.48 -0.63
N GLU A 68 19.78 -6.83 -1.66
CA GLU A 68 20.82 -5.96 -2.25
C GLU A 68 20.21 -4.72 -2.90
N ASP A 69 19.06 -4.86 -3.56
CA ASP A 69 18.34 -3.73 -4.16
C ASP A 69 17.80 -2.79 -3.09
N VAL A 70 17.23 -3.35 -2.01
CA VAL A 70 16.74 -2.57 -0.87
C VAL A 70 17.87 -1.82 -0.17
N GLU A 71 19.03 -2.45 0.03
CA GLU A 71 20.20 -1.79 0.58
C GLU A 71 20.67 -0.64 -0.33
N ARG A 72 20.79 -0.90 -1.64
CA ARG A 72 21.17 0.12 -2.63
C ARG A 72 20.21 1.31 -2.65
N MET A 73 18.91 1.06 -2.60
CA MET A 73 17.87 2.10 -2.49
C MET A 73 18.13 3.05 -1.31
N VAL A 74 18.41 2.50 -0.14
CA VAL A 74 18.70 3.32 1.06
C VAL A 74 19.99 4.11 0.91
N GLN A 75 21.06 3.48 0.40
CA GLN A 75 22.33 4.17 0.13
C GLN A 75 22.14 5.30 -0.89
N GLU A 76 21.28 5.12 -1.87
CA GLU A 76 20.96 6.14 -2.85
C GLU A 76 20.25 7.35 -2.25
N ALA A 77 19.27 7.13 -1.36
CA ALA A 77 18.62 8.23 -0.62
C ALA A 77 19.64 9.03 0.21
N ILE A 78 20.56 8.34 0.87
CA ILE A 78 21.63 8.98 1.66
C ILE A 78 22.56 9.80 0.76
N ARG A 79 23.00 9.21 -0.36
CA ARG A 79 23.91 9.86 -1.30
C ARG A 79 23.30 11.10 -1.94
N GLN A 80 22.03 11.04 -2.35
CA GLN A 80 21.35 12.14 -3.06
C GLN A 80 20.81 13.21 -2.13
N PHE A 81 20.26 12.81 -0.98
CA PHE A 81 19.48 13.71 -0.12
C PHE A 81 20.04 13.85 1.30
N GLY A 82 21.03 13.05 1.68
CA GLY A 82 21.74 13.18 2.96
C GLY A 82 21.16 12.33 4.11
N GLY A 83 20.18 11.49 3.90
CA GLY A 83 19.63 10.64 4.96
C GLY A 83 18.33 9.95 4.60
N VAL A 84 17.62 9.43 5.62
CA VAL A 84 16.27 8.90 5.54
C VAL A 84 15.52 9.33 6.81
N ASP A 85 14.38 9.99 6.65
CA ASP A 85 13.50 10.43 7.73
C ASP A 85 12.18 9.66 7.74
N VAL A 86 11.68 9.30 6.55
CA VAL A 86 10.43 8.57 6.37
C VAL A 86 10.64 7.42 5.40
N LEU A 87 10.10 6.26 5.75
CA LEU A 87 10.01 5.10 4.87
C LEU A 87 8.55 4.70 4.69
N VAL A 88 8.03 4.78 3.46
CA VAL A 88 6.70 4.27 3.10
C VAL A 88 6.86 2.97 2.33
N GLN A 89 6.42 1.88 2.93
CA GLN A 89 6.54 0.53 2.39
C GLN A 89 5.22 0.10 1.73
N ASN A 90 5.10 0.46 0.45
CA ASN A 90 3.87 0.31 -0.32
C ASN A 90 3.97 -0.75 -1.43
N ALA A 91 5.17 -1.10 -1.89
CA ALA A 91 5.33 -2.06 -2.98
C ALA A 91 4.59 -3.37 -2.73
N PHE A 92 3.87 -3.85 -3.72
CA PHE A 92 3.19 -5.15 -3.68
C PHE A 92 3.12 -5.76 -5.07
N SER A 93 2.94 -7.07 -5.14
CA SER A 93 2.62 -7.78 -6.39
C SER A 93 1.76 -9.00 -6.08
N VAL A 94 0.83 -9.28 -6.99
CA VAL A 94 0.01 -10.49 -6.99
C VAL A 94 0.39 -11.44 -8.14
N ILE A 95 1.47 -11.10 -8.86
CA ILE A 95 1.97 -11.86 -10.01
C ILE A 95 3.38 -12.34 -9.69
N ALA A 96 3.57 -13.66 -9.67
CA ALA A 96 4.86 -14.34 -9.53
C ALA A 96 5.27 -14.91 -10.89
N GLY A 97 6.05 -14.18 -11.67
CA GLY A 97 6.36 -14.56 -13.05
C GLY A 97 5.09 -14.61 -13.91
N GLU A 98 4.75 -15.78 -14.46
CA GLU A 98 3.52 -16.00 -15.24
C GLU A 98 2.32 -16.46 -14.38
N ASN A 99 2.52 -16.66 -13.07
CA ASN A 99 1.50 -17.20 -12.17
C ASN A 99 1.00 -16.13 -11.21
N HIS A 100 -0.30 -16.13 -10.93
CA HIS A 100 -0.86 -15.38 -9.81
C HIS A 100 -0.55 -16.07 -8.48
N ILE A 101 -0.41 -15.27 -7.41
CA ILE A 101 -0.26 -15.78 -6.04
C ILE A 101 -1.61 -16.21 -5.42
N HIS A 102 -2.70 -16.13 -6.18
CA HIS A 102 -4.04 -16.49 -5.72
C HIS A 102 -4.20 -18.00 -5.62
N GLY A 103 -4.92 -18.46 -4.62
CA GLY A 103 -5.24 -19.87 -4.42
C GLY A 103 -5.50 -20.21 -2.95
N SER A 104 -5.91 -21.47 -2.73
CA SER A 104 -6.09 -22.05 -1.40
C SER A 104 -4.82 -22.77 -0.94
N ALA A 105 -4.81 -23.28 0.29
CA ALA A 105 -3.67 -24.04 0.85
C ALA A 105 -3.28 -25.30 0.04
N VAL A 106 -4.18 -25.80 -0.80
CA VAL A 106 -3.91 -26.99 -1.64
C VAL A 106 -3.61 -26.64 -3.10
N SER A 107 -3.80 -25.38 -3.51
CA SER A 107 -3.63 -24.99 -4.93
C SER A 107 -2.52 -23.97 -5.16
N VAL A 108 -2.08 -23.25 -4.13
CA VAL A 108 -0.93 -22.31 -4.22
C VAL A 108 0.35 -23.11 -4.39
N LYS A 109 1.18 -22.74 -5.36
CA LYS A 109 2.52 -23.30 -5.51
C LYS A 109 3.48 -22.69 -4.50
N GLU A 110 4.49 -23.46 -4.06
CA GLU A 110 5.50 -22.99 -3.12
C GLU A 110 6.23 -21.73 -3.64
N GLU A 111 6.59 -21.70 -4.92
CA GLU A 111 7.25 -20.54 -5.53
C GLU A 111 6.38 -19.26 -5.49
N SER A 112 5.05 -19.42 -5.66
CA SER A 112 4.10 -18.31 -5.56
C SER A 112 3.95 -17.83 -4.12
N TRP A 113 3.97 -18.75 -3.16
CA TRP A 113 3.99 -18.44 -1.74
C TRP A 113 5.27 -17.66 -1.36
N ASP A 114 6.43 -18.20 -1.71
CA ASP A 114 7.72 -17.59 -1.39
C ASP A 114 7.84 -16.18 -1.99
N TYR A 115 7.51 -16.04 -3.27
CA TYR A 115 7.51 -14.73 -3.95
C TYR A 115 6.57 -13.72 -3.26
N GLY A 116 5.33 -14.12 -2.98
CA GLY A 116 4.36 -13.23 -2.35
C GLY A 116 4.81 -12.78 -0.96
N MET A 117 5.38 -13.71 -0.16
CA MET A 117 5.93 -13.38 1.15
C MET A 117 7.19 -12.52 1.05
N ASP A 118 8.06 -12.76 0.07
CA ASP A 118 9.25 -11.94 -0.17
C ASP A 118 8.89 -10.50 -0.52
N VAL A 119 7.92 -10.28 -1.41
CA VAL A 119 7.51 -8.93 -1.83
C VAL A 119 6.69 -8.21 -0.77
N MET A 120 5.72 -8.89 -0.12
CA MET A 120 4.72 -8.21 0.71
C MET A 120 5.02 -8.22 2.21
N LEU A 121 5.97 -9.06 2.67
CA LEU A 121 6.33 -9.13 4.09
C LEU A 121 7.83 -8.99 4.32
N LYS A 122 8.67 -9.82 3.72
CA LYS A 122 10.13 -9.77 3.91
C LYS A 122 10.71 -8.43 3.44
N ALA A 123 10.19 -7.87 2.36
CA ALA A 123 10.58 -6.54 1.88
C ALA A 123 10.43 -5.46 2.97
N LEU A 124 9.37 -5.54 3.79
CA LEU A 124 9.14 -4.57 4.87
C LEU A 124 10.20 -4.68 5.96
N TYR A 125 10.58 -5.91 6.31
CA TYR A 125 11.70 -6.15 7.22
C TYR A 125 13.01 -5.61 6.64
N LEU A 126 13.31 -5.88 5.37
CA LEU A 126 14.54 -5.42 4.71
C LEU A 126 14.60 -3.89 4.66
N GLY A 127 13.52 -3.22 4.26
CA GLY A 127 13.44 -1.76 4.25
C GLY A 127 13.71 -1.17 5.65
N ALA A 128 13.06 -1.69 6.67
CA ALA A 128 13.28 -1.28 8.05
C ALA A 128 14.74 -1.54 8.50
N LYS A 129 15.28 -2.74 8.22
CA LYS A 129 16.66 -3.13 8.55
C LYS A 129 17.70 -2.12 8.07
N HIS A 130 17.55 -1.61 6.85
CA HIS A 130 18.52 -0.70 6.25
C HIS A 130 18.23 0.78 6.57
N CYS A 131 16.97 1.19 6.83
CA CYS A 131 16.63 2.57 7.17
C CYS A 131 16.84 2.90 8.65
N ILE A 132 16.43 1.99 9.56
CA ILE A 132 16.42 2.24 11.02
C ILE A 132 17.77 2.68 11.57
N PRO A 133 18.93 2.10 11.21
CA PRO A 133 20.23 2.58 11.72
C PRO A 133 20.51 4.06 11.41
N HIS A 134 19.94 4.60 10.32
CA HIS A 134 20.06 6.02 9.97
C HIS A 134 19.09 6.89 10.79
N MET A 135 17.88 6.41 11.01
CA MET A 135 16.88 7.06 11.85
C MET A 135 17.33 7.09 13.33
N GLN A 136 17.93 6.01 13.84
CA GLN A 136 18.50 5.95 15.19
C GLN A 136 19.59 7.00 15.43
N ARG A 137 20.50 7.20 14.47
CA ARG A 137 21.53 8.26 14.57
C ARG A 137 20.95 9.66 14.64
N LYS A 138 19.78 9.89 14.04
CA LYS A 138 19.04 11.15 14.09
C LYS A 138 18.13 11.27 15.32
N GLN A 139 17.85 10.16 16.02
CA GLN A 139 16.78 10.06 17.02
C GLN A 139 15.44 10.55 16.48
N PHE A 140 15.17 10.22 15.23
CA PHE A 140 13.94 10.58 14.52
C PHE A 140 13.70 9.63 13.34
N GLY A 141 12.47 9.15 13.20
CA GLY A 141 12.06 8.38 12.03
C GLY A 141 10.58 8.05 12.01
N ASN A 142 10.04 7.88 10.81
CA ASN A 142 8.68 7.40 10.62
C ASN A 142 8.65 6.29 9.57
N ILE A 143 8.01 5.17 9.90
CA ILE A 143 7.77 4.07 8.97
C ILE A 143 6.26 3.87 8.84
N VAL A 144 5.76 3.82 7.61
CA VAL A 144 4.37 3.45 7.33
C VAL A 144 4.33 2.25 6.40
N ASN A 145 3.74 1.17 6.87
CA ASN A 145 3.54 -0.07 6.14
C ASN A 145 2.14 -0.12 5.52
N ILE A 146 2.01 -0.53 4.27
CA ILE A 146 0.70 -0.70 3.65
C ILE A 146 0.20 -2.13 3.87
N ALA A 147 -0.72 -2.26 4.82
CA ALA A 147 -1.52 -3.44 5.10
C ALA A 147 -2.71 -3.53 4.11
N SER A 148 -3.85 -3.99 4.55
CA SER A 148 -5.12 -4.03 3.81
C SER A 148 -6.27 -4.29 4.79
N VAL A 149 -7.52 -4.02 4.39
CA VAL A 149 -8.70 -4.59 5.09
C VAL A 149 -8.65 -6.12 5.12
N HIS A 150 -7.99 -6.75 4.15
CA HIS A 150 -7.68 -8.18 4.13
C HIS A 150 -6.73 -8.65 5.25
N SER A 151 -6.19 -7.75 6.04
CA SER A 151 -5.53 -8.11 7.31
C SER A 151 -6.50 -8.58 8.39
N PHE A 152 -7.80 -8.30 8.23
CA PHE A 152 -8.86 -8.53 9.21
C PHE A 152 -10.06 -9.28 8.64
N LEU A 153 -10.29 -9.17 7.34
CA LEU A 153 -11.39 -9.79 6.61
C LEU A 153 -10.80 -10.66 5.51
N GLN A 154 -11.36 -11.86 5.33
CA GLN A 154 -10.82 -12.84 4.39
C GLN A 154 -11.75 -13.04 3.21
N GLU A 155 -11.14 -13.27 2.05
CA GLU A 155 -11.78 -13.64 0.80
C GLU A 155 -11.27 -15.03 0.36
N PRO A 156 -12.12 -15.90 -0.20
CA PRO A 156 -11.67 -17.20 -0.69
C PRO A 156 -10.54 -17.10 -1.72
N LYS A 157 -9.57 -18.02 -1.64
CA LYS A 157 -8.43 -18.13 -2.58
C LYS A 157 -7.40 -17.00 -2.53
N MET A 158 -7.36 -16.23 -1.44
CA MET A 158 -6.40 -15.16 -1.23
C MET A 158 -5.31 -15.52 -0.20
N LEU A 159 -5.00 -16.82 -0.05
CA LEU A 159 -4.13 -17.32 1.03
C LEU A 159 -2.85 -16.52 1.23
N VAL A 160 -2.05 -16.33 0.19
CA VAL A 160 -0.72 -15.67 0.30
C VAL A 160 -0.87 -14.20 0.66
N TYR A 161 -1.75 -13.52 -0.07
CA TYR A 161 -1.98 -12.08 0.13
C TYR A 161 -2.46 -11.77 1.55
N GLU A 162 -3.49 -12.48 2.01
CA GLU A 162 -4.09 -12.22 3.32
C GLU A 162 -3.17 -12.61 4.46
N THR A 163 -2.43 -13.72 4.32
CA THR A 163 -1.41 -14.10 5.29
C THR A 163 -0.33 -13.03 5.40
N ALA A 164 0.19 -12.54 4.27
CA ALA A 164 1.19 -11.47 4.28
C ALA A 164 0.62 -10.19 4.90
N LYS A 165 -0.59 -9.76 4.49
CA LYS A 165 -1.19 -8.51 4.99
C LYS A 165 -1.58 -8.59 6.48
N ALA A 166 -1.99 -9.75 6.98
CA ALA A 166 -2.19 -9.97 8.41
C ALA A 166 -0.86 -9.90 9.18
N ALA A 167 0.22 -10.49 8.64
CA ALA A 167 1.55 -10.44 9.25
C ALA A 167 2.13 -9.01 9.30
N VAL A 168 1.82 -8.13 8.33
CA VAL A 168 2.22 -6.71 8.34
C VAL A 168 1.75 -6.01 9.61
N VAL A 169 0.55 -6.31 10.11
CA VAL A 169 0.03 -5.74 11.37
C VAL A 169 0.88 -6.13 12.56
N GLY A 170 1.25 -7.42 12.65
CA GLY A 170 2.13 -7.93 13.70
C GLY A 170 3.53 -7.33 13.63
N LEU A 171 4.12 -7.29 12.44
CA LEU A 171 5.44 -6.70 12.19
C LEU A 171 5.47 -5.20 12.58
N THR A 172 4.43 -4.45 12.21
CA THR A 172 4.29 -3.03 12.55
C THR A 172 4.32 -2.81 14.08
N ARG A 173 3.55 -3.61 14.83
CA ARG A 173 3.50 -3.53 16.30
C ARG A 173 4.84 -3.86 16.93
N GLN A 174 5.50 -4.93 16.46
CA GLN A 174 6.79 -5.32 16.98
C GLN A 174 7.83 -4.23 16.76
N MET A 175 7.95 -3.71 15.54
CA MET A 175 8.90 -2.63 15.24
C MET A 175 8.61 -1.35 16.04
N ALA A 176 7.33 -1.02 16.27
CA ALA A 176 6.95 0.14 17.08
C ALA A 176 7.45 0.01 18.53
N VAL A 177 7.40 -1.20 19.10
CA VAL A 177 7.90 -1.46 20.47
C VAL A 177 9.42 -1.43 20.49
N ASP A 178 10.08 -2.06 19.51
CA ASP A 178 11.54 -2.16 19.48
C ASP A 178 12.22 -0.78 19.30
N PHE A 179 11.64 0.10 18.48
CA PHE A 179 12.29 1.35 18.06
C PHE A 179 11.63 2.62 18.60
N GLY A 180 10.55 2.50 19.37
CA GLY A 180 9.94 3.63 20.08
C GLY A 180 10.93 4.40 20.98
N PRO A 181 11.83 3.72 21.74
CA PRO A 181 12.86 4.40 22.54
C PRO A 181 13.82 5.28 21.73
N ASP A 182 13.98 5.01 20.43
CA ASP A 182 14.80 5.81 19.51
C ASP A 182 14.03 6.96 18.85
N ASN A 183 12.81 7.24 19.32
CA ASN A 183 11.90 8.22 18.71
C ASN A 183 11.56 7.89 17.24
N ILE A 184 11.44 6.59 16.94
CA ILE A 184 11.01 6.10 15.63
C ILE A 184 9.59 5.56 15.76
N ARG A 185 8.65 6.14 15.01
CA ARG A 185 7.26 5.69 14.98
C ARG A 185 7.03 4.74 13.80
N VAL A 186 6.38 3.63 14.05
CA VAL A 186 6.05 2.65 13.03
C VAL A 186 4.55 2.40 13.06
N ASN A 187 3.85 2.71 11.97
CA ASN A 187 2.42 2.52 11.84
C ASN A 187 2.08 1.78 10.54
N ALA A 188 0.84 1.35 10.41
CA ALA A 188 0.32 0.79 9.18
C ALA A 188 -0.95 1.51 8.73
N ILE A 189 -1.25 1.42 7.44
CA ILE A 189 -2.56 1.76 6.88
C ILE A 189 -3.17 0.50 6.29
N ALA A 190 -4.46 0.29 6.52
CA ALA A 190 -5.26 -0.76 5.91
C ALA A 190 -6.29 -0.14 4.95
N PRO A 191 -5.96 -0.02 3.65
CA PRO A 191 -6.89 0.48 2.65
C PRO A 191 -8.03 -0.49 2.38
N GLY A 192 -9.21 0.06 2.00
CA GLY A 192 -10.23 -0.68 1.27
C GLY A 192 -9.89 -0.82 -0.21
N HIS A 193 -10.90 -0.92 -1.08
CA HIS A 193 -10.67 -0.91 -2.53
C HIS A 193 -10.33 0.50 -3.01
N ILE A 194 -9.15 0.65 -3.57
CA ILE A 194 -8.63 1.91 -4.10
C ILE A 194 -8.53 1.81 -5.62
N VAL A 195 -9.25 2.68 -6.32
CA VAL A 195 -9.21 2.74 -7.78
C VAL A 195 -7.93 3.46 -8.21
N THR A 196 -6.95 2.66 -8.61
CA THR A 196 -5.67 3.14 -9.16
C THR A 196 -5.76 3.22 -10.69
N GLU A 197 -4.76 3.82 -11.33
CA GLU A 197 -4.67 3.95 -12.79
C GLU A 197 -4.77 2.59 -13.49
N GLY A 198 -4.21 1.53 -12.89
CA GLY A 198 -4.26 0.17 -13.44
C GLY A 198 -5.66 -0.44 -13.43
N ILE A 199 -6.49 -0.11 -12.43
CA ILE A 199 -7.84 -0.66 -12.27
C ILE A 199 -8.89 0.26 -12.92
N GLN A 200 -8.60 1.54 -13.07
CA GLN A 200 -9.53 2.52 -13.61
C GLN A 200 -10.07 2.09 -14.99
N LYS A 201 -9.20 1.64 -15.89
CA LYS A 201 -9.61 1.17 -17.24
C LYS A 201 -10.56 -0.02 -17.19
N VAL A 202 -10.44 -0.90 -16.19
CA VAL A 202 -11.35 -2.04 -15.98
C VAL A 202 -12.73 -1.54 -15.59
N TRP A 203 -12.81 -0.56 -14.68
CA TRP A 203 -14.07 0.03 -14.23
C TRP A 203 -14.73 0.92 -15.29
N GLU A 204 -13.96 1.57 -16.14
CA GLU A 204 -14.50 2.31 -17.30
C GLU A 204 -15.26 1.37 -18.26
N GLN A 205 -14.83 0.11 -18.38
CA GLN A 205 -15.49 -0.91 -19.19
C GLN A 205 -16.67 -1.59 -18.45
N ASN A 206 -16.75 -1.46 -17.13
CA ASN A 206 -17.84 -2.00 -16.32
C ASN A 206 -18.33 -1.00 -15.26
N PRO A 207 -18.97 0.12 -15.66
CA PRO A 207 -19.42 1.14 -14.72
C PRO A 207 -20.52 0.66 -13.77
N THR A 208 -21.37 -0.28 -14.20
CA THR A 208 -22.41 -0.87 -13.34
C THR A 208 -21.81 -1.79 -12.28
N GLY A 209 -20.72 -2.50 -12.61
CA GLY A 209 -19.95 -3.27 -11.65
C GLY A 209 -19.27 -2.39 -10.61
N LEU A 210 -18.75 -1.23 -11.01
CA LEU A 210 -18.22 -0.25 -10.06
C LEU A 210 -19.32 0.23 -9.11
N GLN A 211 -20.51 0.58 -9.60
CA GLN A 211 -21.64 0.97 -8.75
C GLN A 211 -22.05 -0.12 -7.77
N PHE A 212 -22.03 -1.39 -8.20
CA PHE A 212 -22.28 -2.53 -7.32
C PHE A 212 -21.22 -2.61 -6.21
N LEU A 213 -19.95 -2.40 -6.54
CA LEU A 213 -18.85 -2.37 -5.57
C LEU A 213 -19.01 -1.17 -4.61
N GLU A 214 -19.23 0.02 -5.11
CA GLU A 214 -19.43 1.24 -4.32
C GLU A 214 -20.62 1.13 -3.36
N ASN A 215 -21.70 0.44 -3.77
CA ASN A 215 -22.84 0.18 -2.89
C ASN A 215 -22.47 -0.68 -1.67
N GLN A 216 -21.32 -1.36 -1.69
CA GLN A 216 -20.82 -2.11 -0.55
C GLN A 216 -20.30 -1.20 0.57
N TYR A 217 -19.86 -0.01 0.25
CA TYR A 217 -19.29 0.95 1.19
C TYR A 217 -20.35 1.80 1.87
N PRO A 218 -20.26 2.06 3.18
CA PRO A 218 -21.11 3.07 3.84
C PRO A 218 -21.04 4.44 3.17
N LEU A 219 -19.85 4.86 2.72
CA LEU A 219 -19.66 6.14 2.01
C LEU A 219 -20.14 6.13 0.56
N ARG A 220 -20.59 4.98 0.02
CA ARG A 220 -21.09 4.84 -1.37
C ARG A 220 -20.09 5.27 -2.44
N LYS A 221 -18.82 5.12 -2.16
CA LYS A 221 -17.71 5.33 -3.10
C LYS A 221 -16.56 4.41 -2.77
N THR A 222 -15.75 4.08 -3.74
CA THR A 222 -14.41 3.51 -3.56
C THR A 222 -13.43 4.62 -3.17
N GLY A 223 -12.26 4.24 -2.68
CA GLY A 223 -11.18 5.19 -2.42
C GLY A 223 -10.38 5.50 -3.67
N VAL A 224 -9.67 6.61 -3.63
CA VAL A 224 -8.65 6.99 -4.61
C VAL A 224 -7.26 7.04 -3.95
N PRO A 225 -6.16 6.97 -4.72
CA PRO A 225 -4.81 7.01 -4.17
C PRO A 225 -4.54 8.15 -3.18
N ASP A 226 -5.09 9.34 -3.44
CA ASP A 226 -4.92 10.51 -2.58
C ASP A 226 -5.56 10.33 -1.20
N ASP A 227 -6.67 9.60 -1.05
CA ASP A 227 -7.28 9.31 0.25
C ASP A 227 -6.29 8.56 1.16
N ILE A 228 -5.47 7.67 0.58
CA ILE A 228 -4.46 6.91 1.31
C ILE A 228 -3.20 7.73 1.55
N ALA A 229 -2.76 8.50 0.54
CA ALA A 229 -1.59 9.38 0.65
C ALA A 229 -1.77 10.42 1.77
N ASP A 230 -2.98 10.96 1.94
CA ASP A 230 -3.32 11.88 3.03
C ASP A 230 -3.19 11.22 4.41
N GLY A 231 -3.65 9.98 4.54
CA GLY A 231 -3.50 9.19 5.77
C GLY A 231 -2.04 8.86 6.09
N ILE A 232 -1.24 8.51 5.07
CA ILE A 232 0.21 8.27 5.21
C ILE A 232 0.89 9.56 5.68
N ALA A 233 0.64 10.69 5.03
CA ALA A 233 1.22 11.96 5.39
C ALA A 233 0.80 12.40 6.82
N PHE A 234 -0.45 12.16 7.23
CA PHE A 234 -0.89 12.39 8.61
C PHE A 234 -0.07 11.56 9.59
N LEU A 235 0.06 10.24 9.39
CA LEU A 235 0.80 9.36 10.30
C LEU A 235 2.29 9.72 10.39
N CYS A 236 2.88 10.28 9.33
CA CYS A 236 4.28 10.73 9.33
C CYS A 236 4.47 12.13 9.93
N SER A 237 3.42 12.91 10.14
CA SER A 237 3.49 14.27 10.64
C SER A 237 3.60 14.36 12.17
N ASP A 238 3.91 15.56 12.68
CA ASP A 238 3.91 15.87 14.10
C ASP A 238 2.51 15.78 14.73
N GLN A 239 1.45 15.89 13.93
CA GLN A 239 0.06 15.71 14.38
C GLN A 239 -0.21 14.28 14.89
N ALA A 240 0.60 13.31 14.47
CA ALA A 240 0.55 11.92 14.90
C ALA A 240 1.69 11.55 15.88
N SER A 241 2.28 12.52 16.57
CA SER A 241 3.47 12.33 17.43
C SER A 241 3.28 11.30 18.55
N PHE A 242 2.05 11.02 18.96
CA PHE A 242 1.71 10.02 19.99
C PHE A 242 1.05 8.75 19.41
N ILE A 243 1.19 8.52 18.10
CA ILE A 243 0.64 7.36 17.40
C ILE A 243 1.79 6.47 16.91
N THR A 244 1.94 5.27 17.48
CA THR A 244 2.86 4.23 17.01
C THR A 244 2.26 2.84 17.25
N GLY A 245 2.60 1.86 16.43
CA GLY A 245 2.06 0.50 16.48
C GLY A 245 0.59 0.38 16.03
N HIS A 246 0.01 1.46 15.50
CA HIS A 246 -1.38 1.49 15.07
C HIS A 246 -1.53 1.07 13.61
N THR A 247 -2.65 0.43 13.30
CA THR A 247 -3.11 0.20 11.91
C THR A 247 -4.36 1.05 11.67
N LEU A 248 -4.19 2.13 10.92
CA LEU A 248 -5.27 3.04 10.54
C LEU A 248 -6.03 2.45 9.35
N VAL A 249 -7.31 2.13 9.57
CA VAL A 249 -8.19 1.63 8.51
C VAL A 249 -8.73 2.83 7.72
N ILE A 250 -8.55 2.80 6.38
CA ILE A 250 -9.07 3.82 5.45
C ILE A 250 -9.82 3.08 4.34
N ASP A 251 -11.09 2.77 4.60
CA ASP A 251 -11.88 1.83 3.80
C ASP A 251 -13.32 2.29 3.52
N GLY A 252 -13.64 3.54 3.73
CA GLY A 252 -15.00 4.05 3.54
C GLY A 252 -16.05 3.37 4.42
N GLY A 253 -15.62 2.69 5.50
CA GLY A 253 -16.45 1.97 6.44
C GLY A 253 -16.81 0.54 6.03
N LEU A 254 -16.14 -0.03 5.02
CA LEU A 254 -16.40 -1.40 4.55
C LEU A 254 -16.32 -2.42 5.68
N SER A 255 -15.25 -2.39 6.48
CA SER A 255 -14.94 -3.43 7.47
C SER A 255 -15.79 -3.41 8.74
N ILE A 256 -16.54 -2.33 8.99
CA ILE A 256 -17.34 -2.18 10.23
C ILE A 256 -18.82 -2.53 10.05
N GLN A 257 -19.21 -3.07 8.91
CA GLN A 257 -20.61 -3.36 8.60
C GLN A 257 -21.03 -4.75 9.13
N LEU A 258 -22.27 -4.84 9.63
CA LEU A 258 -22.88 -6.12 9.93
C LEU A 258 -23.23 -6.87 8.63
N GLN A 259 -22.58 -8.01 8.41
CA GLN A 259 -22.63 -8.75 7.14
C GLN A 259 -24.06 -9.20 6.74
N GLU A 260 -24.91 -9.61 7.70
CA GLU A 260 -26.30 -9.99 7.42
C GLU A 260 -27.09 -8.87 6.73
N LYS A 261 -26.95 -7.63 7.24
CA LYS A 261 -27.63 -6.46 6.67
C LYS A 261 -27.01 -6.02 5.35
N PHE A 262 -25.71 -6.18 5.22
CA PHE A 262 -24.98 -5.95 3.98
C PHE A 262 -25.51 -6.84 2.85
N GLY A 263 -25.62 -8.16 3.07
CA GLY A 263 -26.12 -9.11 2.06
C GLY A 263 -27.53 -8.78 1.58
N ILE A 264 -28.44 -8.40 2.50
CA ILE A 264 -29.81 -7.97 2.16
C ILE A 264 -29.76 -6.72 1.25
N ARG A 265 -28.92 -5.74 1.60
CA ARG A 265 -28.78 -4.50 0.82
C ARG A 265 -28.29 -4.76 -0.59
N GLN A 266 -27.29 -5.64 -0.76
CA GLN A 266 -26.76 -6.02 -2.07
C GLN A 266 -27.82 -6.76 -2.91
N ALA A 267 -28.60 -7.66 -2.31
CA ALA A 267 -29.68 -8.33 -3.00
C ALA A 267 -30.77 -7.37 -3.48
N VAL A 268 -31.12 -6.36 -2.65
CA VAL A 268 -32.09 -5.31 -3.03
C VAL A 268 -31.51 -4.44 -4.14
N PHE A 269 -30.27 -4.06 -4.07
CA PHE A 269 -29.59 -3.27 -5.11
C PHE A 269 -29.60 -4.02 -6.45
N ALA A 270 -29.15 -5.28 -6.48
CA ALA A 270 -29.11 -6.08 -7.72
C ALA A 270 -30.52 -6.29 -8.32
N ARG A 271 -31.53 -6.50 -7.48
CA ARG A 271 -32.92 -6.63 -7.92
C ARG A 271 -33.45 -5.34 -8.58
N ASN A 272 -33.06 -4.18 -8.07
CA ASN A 272 -33.50 -2.88 -8.59
C ASN A 272 -32.66 -2.38 -9.78
N GLN A 273 -31.57 -3.05 -10.08
CA GLN A 273 -30.63 -2.76 -11.16
C GLN A 273 -30.37 -4.06 -11.96
N PRO A 274 -31.36 -4.54 -12.76
CA PRO A 274 -31.27 -5.85 -13.42
C PRO A 274 -30.12 -5.96 -14.42
N ASP A 275 -29.65 -4.84 -14.95
CA ASP A 275 -28.57 -4.78 -15.94
C ASP A 275 -27.17 -4.65 -15.27
N VAL A 276 -27.08 -4.72 -13.92
CA VAL A 276 -25.80 -4.63 -13.24
C VAL A 276 -24.90 -5.81 -13.59
N GLN A 277 -23.73 -5.51 -14.12
CA GLN A 277 -22.69 -6.51 -14.33
C GLN A 277 -21.87 -6.67 -13.03
N ILE A 278 -22.32 -7.61 -12.20
CA ILE A 278 -21.60 -7.95 -10.97
C ILE A 278 -20.18 -8.39 -11.34
N PRO A 279 -19.12 -7.79 -10.76
CA PRO A 279 -17.75 -8.22 -11.01
C PRO A 279 -17.63 -9.72 -10.77
N ASP A 280 -17.13 -10.43 -11.76
CA ASP A 280 -17.06 -11.89 -11.72
C ASP A 280 -16.00 -12.30 -10.68
N ALA A 281 -16.46 -12.56 -9.48
CA ALA A 281 -15.70 -13.39 -8.59
C ALA A 281 -15.72 -14.80 -9.18
N ASP A 282 -14.60 -15.48 -9.30
CA ASP A 282 -14.37 -16.82 -9.90
C ASP A 282 -15.34 -17.96 -9.50
N TYR A 283 -16.46 -17.65 -8.86
CA TYR A 283 -17.49 -18.55 -8.40
C TYR A 283 -18.26 -19.27 -9.51
N GLN A 284 -18.30 -18.72 -10.74
CA GLN A 284 -19.08 -19.34 -11.82
C GLN A 284 -18.34 -20.48 -12.53
N LYS A 285 -17.02 -20.49 -12.49
CA LYS A 285 -16.24 -21.55 -13.17
C LYS A 285 -16.25 -22.90 -12.44
N GLU A 286 -16.66 -22.98 -11.19
CA GLU A 286 -16.71 -24.21 -10.41
C GLU A 286 -18.01 -25.02 -10.56
N LYS A 287 -19.09 -24.40 -11.04
CA LYS A 287 -20.36 -25.13 -11.26
C LYS A 287 -20.38 -25.99 -12.53
N ASN A 288 -19.39 -25.86 -13.40
CA ASN A 288 -19.30 -26.59 -14.66
C ASN A 288 -18.15 -27.63 -14.68
N LYS A 289 -17.60 -27.98 -13.53
CA LYS A 289 -16.72 -29.12 -13.33
C LYS A 289 -17.36 -30.10 -12.34
#